data_0ab7e593e0ebc7bfa04516341f970168
#
_entry.id   0ab7e593e0ebc7bfa04516341f970168
#
_cell.length_a   1.000
_cell.length_b   1.000
_cell.length_c   1.000
_cell.angle_alpha   90.00
_cell.angle_beta   90.00
_cell.angle_gamma   90.00
#
_symmetry.space_group_name_H-M   'P 1'
#
loop_
_entity.id
_entity.type
_entity.pdbx_description
1 polymer ?
#
loop_
_entity_poly.entity_id
_entity_poly.type
_entity_poly.pdbx_seq_one_letter_code
_entity_poly.pdbx_strand_id
1 'polypeptide(L)'
;MGSFKARWGIGRMHYTVEPGLYALGSPNSQSPILVTANYKMSFDRLRESIPGHNTWILVLDTQGINVWCASGKGSFGTKELVRRIQSSDLGRLVSHRNLILPQLSGPGVAAHEVKRLSGFKVVYGPIRAKDLPAFMEADLKAPPEMRIKTFTTWERIVLIPVELVEALKAVVIIVPVILIVTGFLGPGGFWENILGHGLLSIPALLAAIMAGAVLTPLLLPWLPGRAFSFKGLLMGLLTSALLLTSRWGDLDSWEARLEILAWCLLVLAVTTYLAMNFTGASTYTSLSGVKKEMRWALPLEIGICFAGLALWVSALIMA
;
A
#
# COMPACT_ATOMS: atom_id res chain seq x y z
N MET A 1 2.27 -17.47 -11.35
CA MET A 1 3.14 -17.47 -10.15
C MET A 1 3.77 -16.11 -9.85
N GLY A 2 4.29 -15.34 -10.81
CA GLY A 2 4.94 -14.04 -10.56
C GLY A 2 4.05 -13.00 -9.87
N SER A 3 2.80 -12.86 -10.30
CA SER A 3 1.84 -11.93 -9.66
C SER A 3 1.53 -12.30 -8.21
N PHE A 4 1.51 -13.59 -7.86
CA PHE A 4 1.34 -14.05 -6.49
C PHE A 4 2.56 -13.65 -5.63
N LYS A 5 3.79 -13.97 -6.10
CA LYS A 5 5.03 -13.58 -5.40
C LYS A 5 5.11 -12.07 -5.18
N ALA A 6 4.79 -11.27 -6.21
CA ALA A 6 4.81 -9.81 -6.10
C ALA A 6 3.80 -9.26 -5.08
N ARG A 7 2.65 -9.93 -4.89
CA ARG A 7 1.65 -9.57 -3.85
C ARG A 7 2.13 -9.91 -2.44
N TRP A 8 3.01 -10.88 -2.29
CA TRP A 8 3.68 -11.25 -1.04
C TRP A 8 5.02 -10.53 -0.85
N GLY A 9 5.25 -9.44 -1.60
CA GLY A 9 6.48 -8.65 -1.50
C GLY A 9 7.73 -9.30 -2.11
N ILE A 10 7.65 -10.55 -2.59
CA ILE A 10 8.80 -11.28 -3.11
C ILE A 10 9.16 -10.79 -4.51
N GLY A 11 10.31 -10.12 -4.63
CA GLY A 11 10.80 -9.58 -5.89
C GLY A 11 9.91 -8.51 -6.51
N ARG A 12 9.02 -7.86 -5.73
CA ARG A 12 8.02 -6.92 -6.21
C ARG A 12 8.61 -5.76 -7.03
N MET A 13 9.73 -5.20 -6.59
CA MET A 13 10.38 -4.06 -7.26
C MET A 13 11.10 -4.45 -8.55
N HIS A 14 11.40 -5.73 -8.74
CA HIS A 14 12.02 -6.29 -9.94
C HIS A 14 11.02 -6.97 -10.87
N TYR A 15 9.72 -6.95 -10.53
CA TYR A 15 8.67 -7.53 -11.34
C TYR A 15 8.21 -6.53 -12.41
N THR A 16 9.08 -6.32 -13.40
CA THR A 16 8.96 -5.28 -14.43
C THR A 16 8.97 -5.86 -15.84
N VAL A 17 8.56 -5.03 -16.80
CA VAL A 17 8.81 -5.19 -18.24
C VAL A 17 9.68 -4.02 -18.71
N GLU A 18 10.44 -4.21 -19.76
CA GLU A 18 11.25 -3.13 -20.34
C GLU A 18 10.35 -1.98 -20.81
N PRO A 19 10.69 -0.71 -20.53
CA PRO A 19 9.97 0.43 -21.07
C PRO A 19 10.17 0.56 -22.58
N GLY A 20 9.08 0.71 -23.33
CA GLY A 20 9.15 0.76 -24.79
C GLY A 20 7.78 0.60 -25.45
N LEU A 21 7.78 0.34 -26.75
CA LEU A 21 6.58 0.11 -27.53
C LEU A 21 6.44 -1.38 -27.84
N TYR A 22 5.26 -1.93 -27.55
CA TYR A 22 4.90 -3.33 -27.78
C TYR A 22 3.74 -3.46 -28.73
N ALA A 23 3.80 -4.45 -29.61
CA ALA A 23 2.68 -4.86 -30.43
C ALA A 23 1.89 -5.98 -29.74
N LEU A 24 0.58 -5.82 -29.61
CA LEU A 24 -0.35 -6.89 -29.22
C LEU A 24 -1.17 -7.29 -30.44
N GLY A 25 -1.09 -8.56 -30.83
CA GLY A 25 -1.62 -9.02 -32.11
C GLY A 25 -0.80 -8.51 -33.30
N SER A 26 -1.49 -8.04 -34.33
CA SER A 26 -0.87 -7.47 -35.54
C SER A 26 -1.36 -6.02 -35.75
N PRO A 27 -0.92 -5.06 -34.91
CA PRO A 27 -1.38 -3.69 -35.01
C PRO A 27 -0.85 -3.00 -36.27
N ASN A 28 -1.64 -2.14 -36.84
CA ASN A 28 -1.33 -1.30 -37.98
C ASN A 28 -1.30 0.19 -37.61
N SER A 29 -1.20 1.07 -38.60
CA SER A 29 -1.13 2.52 -38.41
C SER A 29 -2.44 3.14 -37.84
N GLN A 30 -3.57 2.45 -37.91
CA GLN A 30 -4.86 2.89 -37.35
C GLN A 30 -5.16 2.26 -35.99
N SER A 31 -4.36 1.28 -35.53
CA SER A 31 -4.59 0.56 -34.29
C SER A 31 -4.44 1.48 -33.07
N PRO A 32 -5.28 1.34 -32.04
CA PRO A 32 -5.22 2.19 -30.85
C PRO A 32 -3.90 2.04 -30.10
N ILE A 33 -3.50 3.10 -29.41
CA ILE A 33 -2.30 3.13 -28.56
C ILE A 33 -2.75 3.21 -27.12
N LEU A 34 -2.43 2.18 -26.36
CA LEU A 34 -2.67 2.09 -24.92
C LEU A 34 -1.38 2.40 -24.16
N VAL A 35 -1.46 3.16 -23.08
CA VAL A 35 -0.29 3.51 -22.25
C VAL A 35 -0.39 2.82 -20.90
N THR A 36 0.72 2.24 -20.43
CA THR A 36 0.78 1.59 -19.11
C THR A 36 2.14 1.80 -18.43
N ALA A 37 2.21 1.39 -17.16
CA ALA A 37 3.43 1.38 -16.37
C ALA A 37 4.28 0.13 -16.67
N ASN A 38 5.59 0.21 -16.44
CA ASN A 38 6.48 -0.95 -16.57
C ASN A 38 6.37 -1.97 -15.42
N TYR A 39 5.48 -1.76 -14.45
CA TYR A 39 5.12 -2.79 -13.48
C TYR A 39 4.42 -3.94 -14.20
N LYS A 40 5.06 -5.12 -14.21
CA LYS A 40 4.61 -6.25 -15.01
C LYS A 40 3.15 -6.64 -14.76
N MET A 41 2.68 -6.56 -13.52
CA MET A 41 1.28 -6.87 -13.21
C MET A 41 0.30 -5.88 -13.91
N SER A 42 0.66 -4.59 -14.05
CA SER A 42 -0.15 -3.62 -14.78
C SER A 42 -0.19 -3.94 -16.27
N PHE A 43 0.97 -4.30 -16.83
CA PHE A 43 1.11 -4.69 -18.23
C PHE A 43 0.34 -5.98 -18.56
N ASP A 44 0.48 -7.03 -17.72
CA ASP A 44 -0.23 -8.31 -17.92
C ASP A 44 -1.75 -8.12 -17.81
N ARG A 45 -2.21 -7.34 -16.83
CA ARG A 45 -3.65 -7.01 -16.69
C ARG A 45 -4.21 -6.28 -17.89
N LEU A 46 -3.46 -5.36 -18.47
CA LEU A 46 -3.85 -4.68 -19.68
C LEU A 46 -4.02 -5.67 -20.83
N ARG A 47 -3.02 -6.52 -21.10
CA ARG A 47 -3.05 -7.54 -22.15
C ARG A 47 -4.20 -8.53 -21.98
N GLU A 48 -4.38 -9.05 -20.76
CA GLU A 48 -5.45 -10.00 -20.42
C GLU A 48 -6.86 -9.41 -20.65
N SER A 49 -6.99 -8.09 -20.60
CA SER A 49 -8.29 -7.40 -20.69
C SER A 49 -8.75 -7.13 -22.12
N ILE A 50 -7.88 -7.29 -23.11
CA ILE A 50 -8.14 -6.99 -24.51
C ILE A 50 -7.75 -8.14 -25.45
N PRO A 51 -8.24 -9.38 -25.19
CA PRO A 51 -7.92 -10.51 -26.03
C PRO A 51 -8.46 -10.28 -27.46
N GLY A 52 -7.68 -10.66 -28.47
CA GLY A 52 -8.07 -10.53 -29.88
C GLY A 52 -7.99 -9.12 -30.45
N HIS A 53 -7.65 -8.10 -29.67
CA HIS A 53 -7.49 -6.73 -30.19
C HIS A 53 -6.06 -6.50 -30.70
N ASN A 54 -5.97 -5.85 -31.85
CA ASN A 54 -4.69 -5.39 -32.41
C ASN A 54 -4.40 -3.99 -31.89
N THR A 55 -3.45 -3.85 -30.96
CA THR A 55 -3.15 -2.58 -30.28
C THR A 55 -1.65 -2.37 -30.09
N TRP A 56 -1.25 -1.11 -30.08
CA TRP A 56 0.07 -0.70 -29.60
C TRP A 56 0.01 -0.47 -28.10
N ILE A 57 1.00 -0.95 -27.34
CA ILE A 57 1.12 -0.72 -25.90
C ILE A 57 2.41 0.05 -25.64
N LEU A 58 2.30 1.31 -25.24
CA LEU A 58 3.41 2.15 -24.84
C LEU A 58 3.66 2.00 -23.34
N VAL A 59 4.79 1.43 -22.96
CA VAL A 59 5.18 1.17 -21.58
C VAL A 59 6.11 2.26 -21.08
N LEU A 60 5.69 2.99 -20.05
CA LEU A 60 6.47 4.04 -19.40
C LEU A 60 7.38 3.46 -18.33
N ASP A 61 8.55 4.07 -18.12
CA ASP A 61 9.43 3.77 -17.01
C ASP A 61 8.86 4.36 -15.71
N THR A 62 8.31 3.52 -14.89
CA THR A 62 7.75 3.90 -13.59
C THR A 62 8.53 3.29 -12.42
N GLN A 63 9.76 2.79 -12.71
CA GLN A 63 10.60 2.12 -11.71
C GLN A 63 9.90 0.91 -11.05
N GLY A 64 9.15 0.14 -11.83
CA GLY A 64 8.41 -1.02 -11.33
C GLY A 64 7.20 -0.68 -10.45
N ILE A 65 6.72 0.56 -10.47
CA ILE A 65 5.57 1.01 -9.68
C ILE A 65 4.31 1.01 -10.56
N ASN A 66 3.17 0.64 -9.99
CA ASN A 66 1.88 0.65 -10.70
C ASN A 66 1.46 2.08 -11.10
N VAL A 67 0.52 2.18 -12.05
CA VAL A 67 0.07 3.47 -12.60
C VAL A 67 -0.34 4.48 -11.54
N TRP A 68 -1.16 4.08 -10.55
CA TRP A 68 -1.68 5.02 -9.56
C TRP A 68 -0.58 5.60 -8.67
N CYS A 69 0.20 4.73 -8.03
CA CYS A 69 1.28 5.17 -7.16
C CYS A 69 2.35 5.95 -7.94
N ALA A 70 2.66 5.53 -9.17
CA ALA A 70 3.61 6.19 -10.04
C ALA A 70 3.13 7.58 -10.48
N SER A 71 1.85 7.75 -10.77
CA SER A 71 1.25 9.05 -11.08
C SER A 71 1.33 10.02 -9.90
N GLY A 72 1.05 9.53 -8.69
CA GLY A 72 1.17 10.32 -7.47
C GLY A 72 2.60 10.72 -7.12
N LYS A 73 3.59 9.87 -7.47
CA LYS A 73 5.03 10.12 -7.27
C LYS A 73 5.69 10.88 -8.43
N GLY A 74 5.00 11.05 -9.56
CA GLY A 74 5.49 11.76 -10.75
C GLY A 74 6.30 10.91 -11.74
N SER A 75 6.55 9.61 -11.47
CA SER A 75 7.25 8.72 -12.41
C SER A 75 6.37 8.28 -13.58
N PHE A 76 5.04 8.16 -13.38
CA PHE A 76 4.08 8.11 -14.49
C PHE A 76 3.63 9.53 -14.78
N GLY A 77 4.44 10.29 -15.52
CA GLY A 77 4.26 11.72 -15.69
C GLY A 77 4.36 12.19 -17.14
N THR A 78 4.00 13.46 -17.36
CA THR A 78 4.02 14.11 -18.68
C THR A 78 5.40 14.00 -19.35
N LYS A 79 6.49 14.23 -18.60
CA LYS A 79 7.85 14.19 -19.15
C LYS A 79 8.25 12.80 -19.66
N GLU A 80 7.98 11.76 -18.86
CA GLU A 80 8.29 10.39 -19.27
C GLU A 80 7.43 9.95 -20.46
N LEU A 81 6.15 10.30 -20.47
CA LEU A 81 5.26 10.00 -21.59
C LEU A 81 5.78 10.64 -22.89
N VAL A 82 6.11 11.92 -22.88
CA VAL A 82 6.65 12.63 -24.06
C VAL A 82 7.98 12.01 -24.51
N ARG A 83 8.90 11.73 -23.56
CA ARG A 83 10.17 11.07 -23.85
C ARG A 83 9.94 9.72 -24.54
N ARG A 84 8.99 8.92 -24.06
CA ARG A 84 8.70 7.58 -24.57
C ARG A 84 8.07 7.62 -25.97
N ILE A 85 7.17 8.58 -26.22
CA ILE A 85 6.60 8.82 -27.55
C ILE A 85 7.74 9.12 -28.57
N GLN A 86 8.67 9.97 -28.19
CA GLN A 86 9.80 10.36 -29.06
C GLN A 86 10.77 9.19 -29.28
N SER A 87 11.17 8.51 -28.21
CA SER A 87 12.15 7.41 -28.29
C SER A 87 11.63 6.17 -29.03
N SER A 88 10.30 6.00 -29.15
CA SER A 88 9.68 4.91 -29.90
C SER A 88 9.30 5.29 -31.35
N ASP A 89 9.63 6.49 -31.79
CA ASP A 89 9.22 7.02 -33.12
C ASP A 89 7.72 6.82 -33.42
N LEU A 90 6.89 6.87 -32.38
CA LEU A 90 5.46 6.53 -32.44
C LEU A 90 4.72 7.35 -33.51
N GLY A 91 5.14 8.59 -33.72
CA GLY A 91 4.57 9.49 -34.73
C GLY A 91 4.74 9.02 -36.18
N ARG A 92 5.69 8.12 -36.44
CA ARG A 92 5.91 7.52 -37.77
C ARG A 92 5.16 6.21 -37.95
N LEU A 93 4.86 5.50 -36.84
CA LEU A 93 4.20 4.20 -36.86
C LEU A 93 2.68 4.31 -37.03
N VAL A 94 2.08 5.38 -36.53
CA VAL A 94 0.63 5.56 -36.54
C VAL A 94 0.20 6.81 -37.31
N SER A 95 -0.94 6.75 -37.98
CA SER A 95 -1.52 7.85 -38.74
C SER A 95 -2.39 8.79 -37.90
N HIS A 96 -2.82 8.33 -36.72
CA HIS A 96 -3.59 9.14 -35.77
C HIS A 96 -2.72 9.69 -34.66
N ARG A 97 -3.29 10.57 -33.81
CA ARG A 97 -2.57 11.22 -32.70
C ARG A 97 -3.29 11.05 -31.36
N ASN A 98 -3.99 9.93 -31.16
CA ASN A 98 -4.69 9.63 -29.90
C ASN A 98 -3.92 8.62 -29.07
N LEU A 99 -3.76 8.90 -27.76
CA LEU A 99 -3.20 8.01 -26.74
C LEU A 99 -4.26 7.72 -25.70
N ILE A 100 -4.51 6.46 -25.42
CA ILE A 100 -5.44 6.04 -24.36
C ILE A 100 -4.64 5.76 -23.09
N LEU A 101 -4.84 6.58 -22.08
CA LEU A 101 -4.20 6.47 -20.77
C LEU A 101 -5.20 5.92 -19.75
N PRO A 102 -4.73 5.16 -18.74
CA PRO A 102 -5.57 4.79 -17.60
C PRO A 102 -6.11 6.05 -16.90
N GLN A 103 -7.36 6.06 -16.47
CA GLN A 103 -7.94 7.19 -15.70
C GLN A 103 -7.09 7.56 -14.48
N LEU A 104 -6.49 6.56 -13.81
CA LEU A 104 -5.66 6.75 -12.64
C LEU A 104 -4.32 7.47 -12.91
N SER A 105 -3.98 7.72 -14.18
CA SER A 105 -2.81 8.52 -14.55
C SER A 105 -3.05 10.03 -14.50
N GLY A 106 -4.31 10.46 -14.36
CA GLY A 106 -4.69 11.87 -14.37
C GLY A 106 -3.87 12.81 -13.47
N PRO A 107 -3.54 12.43 -12.23
CA PRO A 107 -2.71 13.27 -11.36
C PRO A 107 -1.28 13.51 -11.86
N GLY A 108 -0.71 12.60 -12.67
CA GLY A 108 0.67 12.67 -13.14
C GLY A 108 0.83 13.22 -14.55
N VAL A 109 -0.22 13.18 -15.38
CA VAL A 109 -0.14 13.55 -16.81
C VAL A 109 -1.02 14.75 -17.11
N ALA A 110 -0.40 15.83 -17.58
CA ALA A 110 -1.09 17.03 -18.07
C ALA A 110 -1.37 16.87 -19.59
N ALA A 111 -2.60 16.50 -19.95
CA ALA A 111 -2.99 16.20 -21.34
C ALA A 111 -2.69 17.33 -22.34
N HIS A 112 -2.87 18.59 -21.93
CA HIS A 112 -2.59 19.75 -22.75
C HIS A 112 -1.09 19.92 -23.04
N GLU A 113 -0.21 19.62 -22.07
CA GLU A 113 1.24 19.66 -22.26
C GLU A 113 1.72 18.52 -23.15
N VAL A 114 1.19 17.30 -22.99
CA VAL A 114 1.50 16.18 -23.91
C VAL A 114 1.17 16.58 -25.32
N LYS A 115 -0.02 17.15 -25.56
CA LYS A 115 -0.41 17.62 -26.89
C LYS A 115 0.54 18.69 -27.44
N ARG A 116 0.93 19.64 -26.62
CA ARG A 116 1.86 20.72 -27.02
C ARG A 116 3.24 20.19 -27.38
N LEU A 117 3.80 19.24 -26.60
CA LEU A 117 5.16 18.76 -26.74
C LEU A 117 5.35 17.63 -27.74
N SER A 118 4.33 16.80 -27.94
CA SER A 118 4.42 15.60 -28.79
C SER A 118 3.42 15.58 -29.97
N GLY A 119 2.46 16.49 -29.99
CA GLY A 119 1.36 16.47 -30.96
C GLY A 119 0.27 15.43 -30.66
N PHE A 120 0.46 14.53 -29.69
CA PHE A 120 -0.49 13.50 -29.34
C PHE A 120 -1.55 14.00 -28.34
N LYS A 121 -2.82 13.65 -28.59
CA LYS A 121 -3.94 13.94 -27.71
C LYS A 121 -4.11 12.80 -26.72
N VAL A 122 -4.14 13.12 -25.43
CA VAL A 122 -4.45 12.16 -24.36
C VAL A 122 -5.95 12.00 -24.20
N VAL A 123 -6.41 10.76 -24.20
CA VAL A 123 -7.76 10.35 -23.89
C VAL A 123 -7.68 9.50 -22.62
N TYR A 124 -8.33 9.93 -21.54
CA TYR A 124 -8.39 9.13 -20.32
C TYR A 124 -9.47 8.05 -20.47
N GLY A 125 -9.02 6.81 -20.46
CA GLY A 125 -9.85 5.62 -20.54
C GLY A 125 -10.50 5.25 -19.20
N PRO A 126 -11.01 4.02 -19.07
CA PRO A 126 -11.64 3.54 -17.85
C PRO A 126 -10.62 3.31 -16.73
N ILE A 127 -11.13 3.22 -15.49
CA ILE A 127 -10.30 2.87 -14.32
C ILE A 127 -9.87 1.41 -14.37
N ARG A 128 -10.77 0.52 -14.80
CA ARG A 128 -10.50 -0.91 -14.87
C ARG A 128 -10.13 -1.30 -16.29
N ALA A 129 -9.03 -2.02 -16.46
CA ALA A 129 -8.61 -2.50 -17.78
C ALA A 129 -9.66 -3.38 -18.47
N LYS A 130 -10.44 -4.16 -17.71
CA LYS A 130 -11.52 -5.00 -18.23
C LYS A 130 -12.62 -4.23 -18.96
N ASP A 131 -12.76 -2.92 -18.71
CA ASP A 131 -13.77 -2.07 -19.32
C ASP A 131 -13.25 -1.43 -20.63
N LEU A 132 -11.97 -1.68 -21.01
CA LEU A 132 -11.36 -1.14 -22.23
C LEU A 132 -12.05 -1.57 -23.53
N PRO A 133 -12.46 -2.84 -23.73
CA PRO A 133 -13.18 -3.22 -24.95
C PRO A 133 -14.44 -2.39 -25.15
N ALA A 134 -15.31 -2.33 -24.14
CA ALA A 134 -16.55 -1.56 -24.21
C ALA A 134 -16.29 -0.04 -24.37
N PHE A 135 -15.20 0.48 -23.78
CA PHE A 135 -14.79 1.88 -23.95
C PHE A 135 -14.35 2.17 -25.40
N MET A 136 -13.61 1.26 -26.03
CA MET A 136 -13.18 1.41 -27.42
C MET A 136 -14.36 1.30 -28.41
N GLU A 137 -15.28 0.39 -28.14
CA GLU A 137 -16.53 0.23 -28.93
C GLU A 137 -17.46 1.45 -28.81
N ALA A 138 -17.43 2.16 -27.69
CA ALA A 138 -18.22 3.37 -27.43
C ALA A 138 -17.51 4.67 -27.90
N ASP A 139 -16.70 4.62 -28.94
CA ASP A 139 -15.96 5.78 -29.47
C ASP A 139 -15.15 6.53 -28.41
N LEU A 140 -14.47 5.81 -27.53
CA LEU A 140 -13.66 6.34 -26.43
C LEU A 140 -14.46 7.19 -25.43
N LYS A 141 -15.72 6.87 -25.23
CA LYS A 141 -16.61 7.50 -24.25
C LYS A 141 -16.77 6.57 -23.05
N ALA A 142 -16.38 7.03 -21.87
CA ALA A 142 -16.54 6.30 -20.62
C ALA A 142 -17.78 6.81 -19.88
N PRO A 143 -18.78 5.96 -19.62
CA PRO A 143 -19.89 6.30 -18.74
C PRO A 143 -19.39 6.48 -17.28
N PRO A 144 -20.17 7.12 -16.39
CA PRO A 144 -19.76 7.41 -15.01
C PRO A 144 -19.24 6.18 -14.24
N GLU A 145 -19.83 5.01 -14.46
CA GLU A 145 -19.47 3.75 -13.78
C GLU A 145 -18.03 3.32 -14.09
N MET A 146 -17.54 3.57 -15.30
CA MET A 146 -16.15 3.28 -15.69
C MET A 146 -15.14 4.25 -15.06
N ARG A 147 -15.61 5.38 -14.51
CA ARG A 147 -14.78 6.43 -13.90
C ARG A 147 -14.74 6.38 -12.39
N ILE A 148 -15.51 5.48 -11.76
CA ILE A 148 -15.58 5.30 -10.31
C ILE A 148 -14.72 4.12 -9.91
N LYS A 149 -13.72 4.37 -9.05
CA LYS A 149 -12.95 3.30 -8.42
C LYS A 149 -13.69 2.80 -7.20
N THR A 150 -14.11 1.56 -7.25
CA THR A 150 -14.62 0.82 -6.07
C THR A 150 -13.45 0.37 -5.20
N PHE A 151 -13.74 0.08 -3.93
CA PHE A 151 -12.78 -0.52 -3.01
C PHE A 151 -13.48 -1.63 -2.22
N THR A 152 -13.82 -2.69 -2.94
CA THR A 152 -14.53 -3.85 -2.40
C THR A 152 -13.68 -4.59 -1.36
N THR A 153 -14.33 -5.44 -0.56
CA THR A 153 -13.62 -6.28 0.42
C THR A 153 -12.54 -7.12 -0.24
N TRP A 154 -12.80 -7.69 -1.42
CA TRP A 154 -11.81 -8.46 -2.16
C TRP A 154 -10.60 -7.62 -2.58
N GLU A 155 -10.82 -6.40 -3.05
CA GLU A 155 -9.74 -5.47 -3.41
C GLU A 155 -8.86 -5.13 -2.19
N ARG A 156 -9.44 -5.05 -0.99
CA ARG A 156 -8.70 -4.85 0.27
C ARG A 156 -7.90 -6.10 0.66
N ILE A 157 -8.54 -7.28 0.63
CA ILE A 157 -7.87 -8.56 0.94
C ILE A 157 -6.61 -8.76 0.09
N VAL A 158 -6.69 -8.46 -1.19
CA VAL A 158 -5.57 -8.61 -2.13
C VAL A 158 -4.37 -7.71 -1.79
N LEU A 159 -4.57 -6.62 -1.04
CA LEU A 159 -3.50 -5.69 -0.65
C LEU A 159 -2.89 -6.01 0.72
N ILE A 160 -3.61 -6.73 1.60
CA ILE A 160 -3.15 -7.10 2.94
C ILE A 160 -1.80 -7.84 2.93
N PRO A 161 -1.53 -8.84 2.06
CA PRO A 161 -0.30 -9.62 2.15
C PRO A 161 0.99 -8.79 2.09
N VAL A 162 1.00 -7.70 1.34
CA VAL A 162 2.18 -6.84 1.23
C VAL A 162 2.47 -6.15 2.56
N GLU A 163 1.46 -5.55 3.17
CA GLU A 163 1.60 -4.85 4.44
C GLU A 163 1.94 -5.83 5.57
N LEU A 164 1.30 -7.00 5.56
CA LEU A 164 1.56 -8.06 6.54
C LEU A 164 3.01 -8.57 6.47
N VAL A 165 3.52 -8.81 5.27
CA VAL A 165 4.91 -9.29 5.09
C VAL A 165 5.91 -8.23 5.55
N GLU A 166 5.69 -6.96 5.23
CA GLU A 166 6.59 -5.88 5.69
C GLU A 166 6.56 -5.74 7.22
N ALA A 167 5.38 -5.84 7.84
CA ALA A 167 5.26 -5.83 9.30
C ALA A 167 5.96 -7.05 9.94
N LEU A 168 5.79 -8.26 9.38
CA LEU A 168 6.43 -9.46 9.89
C LEU A 168 7.96 -9.45 9.76
N LYS A 169 8.51 -8.82 8.71
CA LYS A 169 9.97 -8.62 8.59
C LYS A 169 10.51 -7.78 9.75
N ALA A 170 9.78 -6.74 10.16
CA ALA A 170 10.16 -5.93 11.32
C ALA A 170 10.14 -6.76 12.61
N VAL A 171 9.15 -7.64 12.81
CA VAL A 171 9.05 -8.53 13.96
C VAL A 171 10.26 -9.44 14.12
N VAL A 172 10.79 -9.97 13.01
CA VAL A 172 12.00 -10.83 13.03
C VAL A 172 13.22 -10.12 13.65
N ILE A 173 13.25 -8.79 13.59
CA ILE A 173 14.32 -7.99 14.22
C ILE A 173 13.89 -7.54 15.62
N ILE A 174 12.67 -7.05 15.79
CA ILE A 174 12.17 -6.44 17.02
C ILE A 174 12.05 -7.47 18.14
N VAL A 175 11.52 -8.66 17.88
CA VAL A 175 11.31 -9.70 18.91
C VAL A 175 12.65 -10.14 19.55
N PRO A 176 13.69 -10.52 18.80
CA PRO A 176 14.99 -10.83 19.42
C PRO A 176 15.56 -9.69 20.27
N VAL A 177 15.42 -8.43 19.81
CA VAL A 177 15.88 -7.27 20.59
C VAL A 177 15.11 -7.15 21.91
N ILE A 178 13.79 -7.29 21.88
CA ILE A 178 12.96 -7.26 23.09
C ILE A 178 13.38 -8.40 24.05
N LEU A 179 13.54 -9.63 23.55
CA LEU A 179 13.90 -10.77 24.38
C LEU A 179 15.28 -10.60 25.01
N ILE A 180 16.26 -10.06 24.27
CA ILE A 180 17.60 -9.77 24.79
C ILE A 180 17.53 -8.70 25.88
N VAL A 181 16.82 -7.60 25.62
CA VAL A 181 16.66 -6.52 26.62
C VAL A 181 15.96 -7.03 27.86
N THR A 182 14.88 -7.82 27.70
CA THR A 182 14.19 -8.44 28.84
C THR A 182 15.12 -9.36 29.63
N GLY A 183 15.88 -10.20 28.93
CA GLY A 183 16.81 -11.14 29.57
C GLY A 183 17.85 -10.45 30.47
N PHE A 184 18.38 -9.27 30.07
CA PHE A 184 19.38 -8.55 30.79
C PHE A 184 18.84 -7.58 31.87
N LEU A 185 17.65 -7.00 31.66
CA LEU A 185 17.09 -5.98 32.56
C LEU A 185 16.11 -6.53 33.60
N GLY A 186 15.61 -7.74 33.45
CA GLY A 186 14.67 -8.34 34.39
C GLY A 186 15.35 -8.77 35.72
N PRO A 187 14.53 -9.05 36.74
CA PRO A 187 15.02 -9.27 38.14
C PRO A 187 15.68 -10.64 38.36
N GLY A 188 15.38 -11.61 37.51
CA GLY A 188 15.86 -13.00 37.64
C GLY A 188 17.05 -13.35 36.77
N GLY A 189 17.24 -14.65 36.52
CA GLY A 189 18.23 -15.11 35.55
C GLY A 189 17.78 -14.82 34.11
N PHE A 190 18.74 -14.70 33.18
CA PHE A 190 18.50 -14.34 31.78
C PHE A 190 17.34 -15.12 31.14
N TRP A 191 17.33 -16.44 31.27
CA TRP A 191 16.27 -17.28 30.69
C TRP A 191 14.96 -17.18 31.47
N GLU A 192 14.98 -16.99 32.75
CA GLU A 192 13.79 -16.76 33.58
C GLU A 192 13.07 -15.49 33.17
N ASN A 193 13.83 -14.41 32.98
CA ASN A 193 13.30 -13.14 32.52
C ASN A 193 12.64 -13.25 31.11
N ILE A 194 13.30 -13.95 30.18
CA ILE A 194 12.74 -14.18 28.84
C ILE A 194 11.43 -14.94 28.93
N LEU A 195 11.37 -16.01 29.73
CA LEU A 195 10.17 -16.83 29.84
C LEU A 195 9.05 -16.15 30.61
N GLY A 196 9.35 -15.36 31.63
CA GLY A 196 8.37 -14.64 32.44
C GLY A 196 7.81 -13.39 31.77
N HIS A 197 8.69 -12.48 31.34
CA HIS A 197 8.33 -11.16 30.82
C HIS A 197 8.47 -11.05 29.29
N GLY A 198 9.48 -11.71 28.71
CA GLY A 198 9.76 -11.58 27.27
C GLY A 198 8.73 -12.22 26.37
N LEU A 199 8.19 -13.39 26.74
CA LEU A 199 7.25 -14.11 25.91
C LEU A 199 5.92 -13.38 25.67
N LEU A 200 5.51 -12.46 26.56
CA LEU A 200 4.33 -11.62 26.36
C LEU A 200 4.45 -10.73 25.11
N SER A 201 5.66 -10.32 24.78
CA SER A 201 5.93 -9.45 23.63
C SER A 201 5.46 -10.03 22.30
N ILE A 202 5.58 -11.36 22.14
CA ILE A 202 5.26 -12.05 20.88
C ILE A 202 3.77 -11.98 20.56
N PRO A 203 2.85 -12.47 21.42
CA PRO A 203 1.42 -12.38 21.15
C PRO A 203 0.91 -10.94 21.08
N ALA A 204 1.47 -10.02 21.89
CA ALA A 204 1.08 -8.61 21.85
C ALA A 204 1.43 -7.96 20.51
N LEU A 205 2.64 -8.16 19.99
CA LEU A 205 3.04 -7.67 18.68
C LEU A 205 2.25 -8.33 17.54
N LEU A 206 2.06 -9.63 17.57
CA LEU A 206 1.28 -10.33 16.55
C LEU A 206 -0.18 -9.87 16.56
N ALA A 207 -0.78 -9.65 17.73
CA ALA A 207 -2.13 -9.10 17.85
C ALA A 207 -2.21 -7.67 17.29
N ALA A 208 -1.22 -6.81 17.57
CA ALA A 208 -1.16 -5.46 17.02
C ALA A 208 -1.05 -5.47 15.48
N ILE A 209 -0.22 -6.37 14.92
CA ILE A 209 -0.09 -6.53 13.46
C ILE A 209 -1.39 -7.03 12.85
N MET A 210 -2.00 -8.05 13.43
CA MET A 210 -3.29 -8.55 12.96
C MET A 210 -4.37 -7.47 13.01
N ALA A 211 -4.43 -6.69 14.07
CA ALA A 211 -5.38 -5.59 14.21
C ALA A 211 -5.12 -4.47 13.18
N GLY A 212 -3.87 -4.01 13.03
CA GLY A 212 -3.50 -2.90 12.17
C GLY A 212 -3.42 -3.25 10.68
N ALA A 213 -2.70 -4.30 10.33
CA ALA A 213 -2.43 -4.65 8.93
C ALA A 213 -3.50 -5.55 8.30
N VAL A 214 -4.35 -6.24 9.08
CA VAL A 214 -5.37 -7.16 8.55
C VAL A 214 -6.77 -6.69 8.89
N LEU A 215 -7.12 -6.59 10.17
CA LEU A 215 -8.49 -6.29 10.59
C LEU A 215 -8.91 -4.87 10.24
N THR A 216 -8.05 -3.87 10.45
CA THR A 216 -8.36 -2.48 10.07
C THR A 216 -8.67 -2.33 8.59
N PRO A 217 -7.85 -2.82 7.63
CA PRO A 217 -8.20 -2.80 6.21
C PRO A 217 -9.50 -3.55 5.87
N LEU A 218 -9.73 -4.71 6.48
CA LEU A 218 -10.95 -5.49 6.24
C LEU A 218 -12.19 -4.73 6.69
N LEU A 219 -12.14 -4.17 7.90
CA LEU A 219 -13.28 -3.50 8.55
C LEU A 219 -13.39 -2.01 8.16
N LEU A 220 -12.54 -1.52 7.26
CA LEU A 220 -12.43 -0.11 6.91
C LEU A 220 -13.75 0.65 6.69
N PRO A 221 -14.76 0.10 5.96
CA PRO A 221 -16.04 0.78 5.72
C PRO A 221 -16.92 0.88 6.96
N TRP A 222 -16.77 -0.05 7.91
CA TRP A 222 -17.59 -0.12 9.12
C TRP A 222 -16.98 0.64 10.30
N LEU A 223 -15.66 0.92 10.26
CA LEU A 223 -15.00 1.71 11.29
C LEU A 223 -15.34 3.20 11.14
N PRO A 224 -15.76 3.88 12.20
CA PRO A 224 -16.14 5.29 12.17
C PRO A 224 -14.93 6.20 11.91
N GLY A 225 -15.22 7.42 11.46
CA GLY A 225 -14.20 8.42 11.17
C GLY A 225 -13.62 8.30 9.75
N ARG A 226 -12.88 9.35 9.34
CA ARG A 226 -12.25 9.45 8.02
C ARG A 226 -10.75 9.15 8.06
N ALA A 227 -10.09 9.44 9.17
CA ALA A 227 -8.66 9.22 9.36
C ALA A 227 -8.38 7.74 9.59
N PHE A 228 -7.36 7.22 8.93
CA PHE A 228 -6.94 5.82 9.09
C PHE A 228 -6.28 5.57 10.45
N SER A 229 -5.51 6.53 10.94
CA SER A 229 -4.95 6.52 12.29
C SER A 229 -6.06 6.39 13.35
N PHE A 230 -7.18 7.14 13.21
CA PHE A 230 -8.31 7.01 14.13
C PHE A 230 -8.96 5.61 14.07
N LYS A 231 -9.10 5.04 12.87
CA LYS A 231 -9.61 3.68 12.71
C LYS A 231 -8.66 2.63 13.32
N GLY A 232 -7.36 2.81 13.13
CA GLY A 232 -6.32 2.01 13.78
C GLY A 232 -6.33 2.15 15.29
N LEU A 233 -6.52 3.37 15.81
CA LEU A 233 -6.67 3.61 17.23
C LEU A 233 -7.82 2.81 17.86
N LEU A 234 -9.00 2.79 17.21
CA LEU A 234 -10.13 1.98 17.69
C LEU A 234 -9.82 0.50 17.73
N MET A 235 -9.17 -0.03 16.69
CA MET A 235 -8.75 -1.42 16.66
C MET A 235 -7.66 -1.71 17.68
N GLY A 236 -6.72 -0.77 17.88
CA GLY A 236 -5.70 -0.85 18.91
C GLY A 236 -6.29 -0.85 20.34
N LEU A 237 -7.28 0.01 20.62
CA LEU A 237 -8.00 0.03 21.89
C LEU A 237 -8.69 -1.32 22.17
N LEU A 238 -9.37 -1.87 21.16
CA LEU A 238 -10.00 -3.19 21.29
C LEU A 238 -8.97 -4.28 21.57
N THR A 239 -7.85 -4.27 20.86
CA THR A 239 -6.77 -5.25 21.07
C THR A 239 -6.12 -5.08 22.43
N SER A 240 -5.91 -3.85 22.90
CA SER A 240 -5.38 -3.56 24.24
C SER A 240 -6.34 -4.01 25.33
N ALA A 241 -7.66 -3.82 25.14
CA ALA A 241 -8.67 -4.32 26.08
C ALA A 241 -8.65 -5.85 26.17
N LEU A 242 -8.53 -6.55 25.04
CA LEU A 242 -8.37 -8.01 25.02
C LEU A 242 -7.08 -8.47 25.72
N LEU A 243 -5.97 -7.76 25.51
CA LEU A 243 -4.72 -8.04 26.21
C LEU A 243 -4.87 -7.85 27.72
N LEU A 244 -5.48 -6.75 28.16
CA LEU A 244 -5.76 -6.47 29.56
C LEU A 244 -6.63 -7.54 30.20
N THR A 245 -7.71 -7.98 29.53
CA THR A 245 -8.61 -9.03 30.07
C THR A 245 -7.91 -10.38 30.16
N SER A 246 -7.01 -10.71 29.23
CA SER A 246 -6.25 -11.96 29.24
C SER A 246 -5.25 -12.06 30.39
N ARG A 247 -4.84 -10.92 30.96
CA ARG A 247 -3.86 -10.81 32.05
C ARG A 247 -4.45 -10.23 33.34
N TRP A 248 -5.79 -10.20 33.45
CA TRP A 248 -6.48 -9.58 34.58
C TRP A 248 -6.07 -10.19 35.93
N GLY A 249 -5.82 -11.51 35.96
CA GLY A 249 -5.37 -12.22 37.16
C GLY A 249 -3.91 -11.94 37.58
N ASP A 250 -3.12 -11.30 36.72
CA ASP A 250 -1.68 -11.03 36.98
C ASP A 250 -1.44 -9.58 37.43
N LEU A 251 -2.50 -8.81 37.74
CA LEU A 251 -2.43 -7.38 38.07
C LEU A 251 -2.18 -7.09 39.57
N ASP A 252 -1.71 -8.04 40.33
CA ASP A 252 -1.56 -7.89 41.77
C ASP A 252 -0.35 -6.99 42.12
N SER A 253 0.74 -7.05 41.36
CA SER A 253 1.89 -6.22 41.55
C SER A 253 1.89 -4.91 40.77
N TRP A 254 2.62 -3.91 41.23
CA TRP A 254 2.75 -2.63 40.53
C TRP A 254 3.50 -2.75 39.21
N GLU A 255 4.53 -3.58 39.19
CA GLU A 255 5.36 -3.89 38.04
C GLU A 255 4.52 -4.53 36.91
N ALA A 256 3.70 -5.49 37.23
CA ALA A 256 2.80 -6.13 36.26
C ALA A 256 1.81 -5.12 35.65
N ARG A 257 1.27 -4.20 36.46
CA ARG A 257 0.40 -3.10 35.98
C ARG A 257 1.13 -2.17 35.01
N LEU A 258 2.39 -1.80 35.31
CA LEU A 258 3.21 -0.99 34.43
C LEU A 258 3.52 -1.73 33.13
N GLU A 259 3.89 -3.01 33.21
CA GLU A 259 4.17 -3.83 32.02
C GLU A 259 2.96 -3.92 31.08
N ILE A 260 1.78 -4.20 31.61
CA ILE A 260 0.54 -4.28 30.80
C ILE A 260 0.20 -2.91 30.20
N LEU A 261 0.31 -1.82 30.97
CA LEU A 261 0.08 -0.48 30.46
C LEU A 261 1.05 -0.16 29.32
N ALA A 262 2.34 -0.50 29.48
CA ALA A 262 3.34 -0.35 28.45
C ALA A 262 2.97 -1.09 27.15
N TRP A 263 2.58 -2.35 27.28
CA TRP A 263 2.15 -3.15 26.13
C TRP A 263 0.86 -2.63 25.49
N CYS A 264 -0.09 -2.11 26.27
CA CYS A 264 -1.28 -1.44 25.71
C CYS A 264 -0.88 -0.23 24.85
N LEU A 265 0.05 0.61 25.32
CA LEU A 265 0.53 1.76 24.54
C LEU A 265 1.29 1.32 23.29
N LEU A 266 2.15 0.30 23.37
CA LEU A 266 2.88 -0.23 22.22
C LEU A 266 1.92 -0.84 21.17
N VAL A 267 0.92 -1.60 21.60
CA VAL A 267 -0.12 -2.14 20.73
C VAL A 267 -0.89 -1.01 20.03
N LEU A 268 -1.27 0.04 20.77
CA LEU A 268 -1.94 1.21 20.18
C LEU A 268 -1.06 1.87 19.10
N ALA A 269 0.20 2.16 19.41
CA ALA A 269 1.12 2.80 18.48
C ALA A 269 1.31 1.96 17.20
N VAL A 270 1.61 0.66 17.35
CA VAL A 270 1.85 -0.25 16.21
C VAL A 270 0.59 -0.42 15.36
N THR A 271 -0.57 -0.63 15.99
CA THR A 271 -1.84 -0.82 15.27
C THR A 271 -2.22 0.43 14.48
N THR A 272 -2.09 1.61 15.09
CA THR A 272 -2.42 2.91 14.46
C THR A 272 -1.48 3.19 13.29
N TYR A 273 -0.19 2.98 13.46
CA TYR A 273 0.82 3.14 12.42
C TYR A 273 0.57 2.22 11.21
N LEU A 274 0.32 0.92 11.46
CA LEU A 274 0.05 -0.04 10.39
C LEU A 274 -1.26 0.28 9.65
N ALA A 275 -2.28 0.73 10.36
CA ALA A 275 -3.51 1.19 9.73
C ALA A 275 -3.26 2.40 8.82
N MET A 276 -2.40 3.34 9.23
CA MET A 276 -2.05 4.52 8.43
C MET A 276 -1.23 4.15 7.19
N ASN A 277 -0.36 3.14 7.23
CA ASN A 277 0.39 2.67 6.06
C ASN A 277 -0.53 2.23 4.93
N PHE A 278 -1.69 1.67 5.24
CA PHE A 278 -2.68 1.24 4.26
C PHE A 278 -3.30 2.39 3.45
N THR A 279 -3.12 3.66 3.86
CA THR A 279 -3.63 4.85 3.16
C THR A 279 -3.15 4.92 1.71
N GLY A 280 -1.89 4.56 1.45
CA GLY A 280 -1.30 4.59 0.11
C GLY A 280 -1.93 3.63 -0.89
N ALA A 281 -2.57 2.57 -0.41
CA ALA A 281 -3.25 1.57 -1.21
C ALA A 281 -4.76 1.85 -1.38
N SER A 282 -5.31 2.79 -0.59
CA SER A 282 -6.74 3.04 -0.43
C SER A 282 -7.28 4.11 -1.37
N THR A 283 -8.55 3.98 -1.74
CA THR A 283 -9.33 5.00 -2.46
C THR A 283 -10.15 5.90 -1.52
N TYR A 284 -10.10 5.67 -0.20
CA TYR A 284 -10.84 6.46 0.79
C TYR A 284 -10.17 7.79 1.13
N THR A 285 -8.94 8.02 0.67
CA THR A 285 -8.19 9.23 0.94
C THR A 285 -7.46 9.73 -0.31
N SER A 286 -6.91 10.94 -0.24
CA SER A 286 -6.07 11.56 -1.26
C SER A 286 -4.66 11.80 -0.73
N LEU A 287 -3.70 12.06 -1.60
CA LEU A 287 -2.32 12.42 -1.19
C LEU A 287 -2.28 13.59 -0.20
N SER A 288 -3.12 14.61 -0.41
CA SER A 288 -3.23 15.75 0.52
C SER A 288 -3.83 15.34 1.86
N GLY A 289 -4.83 14.46 1.85
CA GLY A 289 -5.42 13.88 3.05
C GLY A 289 -4.41 13.08 3.86
N VAL A 290 -3.66 12.19 3.20
CA VAL A 290 -2.58 11.41 3.84
C VAL A 290 -1.52 12.33 4.45
N LYS A 291 -1.02 13.31 3.70
CA LYS A 291 -0.03 14.27 4.22
C LYS A 291 -0.54 15.07 5.42
N LYS A 292 -1.82 15.46 5.42
CA LYS A 292 -2.46 16.15 6.54
C LYS A 292 -2.54 15.24 7.77
N GLU A 293 -2.95 14.00 7.58
CA GLU A 293 -3.04 13.00 8.64
C GLU A 293 -1.67 12.70 9.26
N MET A 294 -0.66 12.42 8.44
CA MET A 294 0.70 12.13 8.90
C MET A 294 1.33 13.24 9.76
N ARG A 295 0.99 14.51 9.51
CA ARG A 295 1.56 15.64 10.27
C ARG A 295 1.23 15.61 11.76
N TRP A 296 0.09 15.06 12.15
CA TRP A 296 -0.33 14.99 13.55
C TRP A 296 -0.29 13.55 14.09
N ALA A 297 -0.66 12.56 13.29
CA ALA A 297 -0.73 11.17 13.73
C ALA A 297 0.66 10.60 14.01
N LEU A 298 1.60 10.76 13.08
CA LEU A 298 2.95 10.20 13.22
C LEU A 298 3.71 10.70 14.46
N PRO A 299 3.74 12.00 14.79
CA PRO A 299 4.35 12.45 16.05
C PRO A 299 3.69 11.88 17.30
N LEU A 300 2.35 11.74 17.30
CA LEU A 300 1.63 11.14 18.42
C LEU A 300 1.95 9.64 18.56
N GLU A 301 1.97 8.90 17.47
CA GLU A 301 2.33 7.48 17.45
C GLU A 301 3.75 7.24 17.96
N ILE A 302 4.71 8.08 17.53
CA ILE A 302 6.10 8.06 18.02
C ILE A 302 6.13 8.36 19.52
N GLY A 303 5.41 9.39 19.98
CA GLY A 303 5.34 9.74 21.40
C GLY A 303 4.75 8.63 22.27
N ILE A 304 3.66 8.00 21.82
CA ILE A 304 3.01 6.86 22.50
C ILE A 304 3.98 5.65 22.52
N CYS A 305 4.68 5.39 21.41
CA CYS A 305 5.66 4.31 21.33
C CYS A 305 6.82 4.53 22.33
N PHE A 306 7.39 5.75 22.40
CA PHE A 306 8.44 6.08 23.38
C PHE A 306 7.94 5.98 24.82
N ALA A 307 6.73 6.46 25.11
CA ALA A 307 6.13 6.32 26.43
C ALA A 307 5.95 4.84 26.83
N GLY A 308 5.43 4.03 25.89
CA GLY A 308 5.29 2.59 26.09
C GLY A 308 6.64 1.90 26.35
N LEU A 309 7.66 2.20 25.56
CA LEU A 309 9.01 1.65 25.76
C LEU A 309 9.62 2.08 27.11
N ALA A 310 9.48 3.34 27.49
CA ALA A 310 9.98 3.84 28.78
C ALA A 310 9.30 3.14 29.95
N LEU A 311 7.96 2.98 29.91
CA LEU A 311 7.23 2.26 30.94
C LEU A 311 7.62 0.78 30.99
N TRP A 312 7.79 0.14 29.84
CA TRP A 312 8.22 -1.25 29.78
C TRP A 312 9.60 -1.48 30.40
N VAL A 313 10.58 -0.64 30.03
CA VAL A 313 11.91 -0.70 30.63
C VAL A 313 11.84 -0.41 32.13
N SER A 314 11.05 0.57 32.57
CA SER A 314 10.86 0.87 33.98
C SER A 314 10.26 -0.31 34.73
N ALA A 315 9.26 -0.99 34.17
CA ALA A 315 8.66 -2.18 34.75
C ALA A 315 9.71 -3.30 34.97
N LEU A 316 10.57 -3.55 33.96
CA LEU A 316 11.62 -4.56 34.05
C LEU A 316 12.69 -4.25 35.10
N ILE A 317 13.03 -2.96 35.35
CA ILE A 317 14.03 -2.57 36.34
C ILE A 317 13.46 -2.59 37.76
N MET A 318 12.13 -2.38 37.88
CA MET A 318 11.46 -2.32 39.20
C MET A 318 10.98 -3.70 39.68
N ALA A 319 10.82 -4.67 38.75
CA ALA A 319 10.44 -6.05 39.07
C ALA A 319 11.56 -6.81 39.74
#